data_8ed6b4cea3e7a481f77bf78d9fc70598
#
_entry.id   8ed6b4cea3e7a481f77bf78d9fc70598
#
_cell.length_a   1.000
_cell.length_b   1.000
_cell.length_c   1.000
_cell.angle_alpha   90.00
_cell.angle_beta   90.00
_cell.angle_gamma   90.00
#
_symmetry.space_group_name_H-M   'P 1'
#
loop_
_entity.id
_entity.type
_entity.pdbx_description
1 polymer ?
#
loop_
_entity_poly.entity_id
_entity_poly.type
_entity_poly.pdbx_seq_one_letter_code
_entity_poly.pdbx_strand_id
1 'polypeptide(L)'
;MSAPLPAVPERSAAARPAAQPGELAALLKRLHLAHARRTYGEFIERAEREAWSFHEFLLALAREEVAHRAETRIQRCVRKARFPQLKTVEEFDFSVQPELRRTLLGSCFGPEFVDQGRNLILTGRSGRGKTHLATAIAYRAIQNGYDALFSTAAALIDDLSRASHEGRFLAALKAYVQPAVLAIDEVGYLSYGPDAANVLYHVVNARCVQQRCLLFTTNKPLKDWGAALHDYDLAEAIIDRVLERGRIVPLEGPSMRTRHLEGIDYER
;
A
#
# COMPACT_ATOMS: atom_id res chain seq x y z
N MET A 1 -1.67 14.46 66.02
CA MET A 1 -2.54 13.27 66.13
C MET A 1 -2.98 12.93 64.71
N SER A 2 -2.27 12.00 64.08
CA SER A 2 -2.60 11.54 62.70
C SER A 2 -3.55 10.34 62.79
N ALA A 3 -4.67 10.43 62.11
CA ALA A 3 -5.62 9.32 62.05
C ALA A 3 -5.04 8.19 61.18
N PRO A 4 -5.27 6.91 61.49
CA PRO A 4 -4.81 5.77 60.71
C PRO A 4 -5.64 5.67 59.43
N LEU A 5 -4.95 5.38 58.30
CA LEU A 5 -5.56 5.08 57.00
C LEU A 5 -6.43 3.82 57.10
N PRO A 6 -7.58 3.78 56.38
CA PRO A 6 -8.44 2.60 56.41
C PRO A 6 -7.72 1.41 55.74
N ALA A 7 -7.81 0.25 56.35
CA ALA A 7 -7.27 -1.00 55.86
C ALA A 7 -7.89 -1.39 54.52
N VAL A 8 -7.04 -1.66 53.53
CA VAL A 8 -7.44 -2.21 52.22
C VAL A 8 -8.05 -3.59 52.47
N PRO A 9 -9.28 -3.87 52.01
CA PRO A 9 -9.87 -5.20 52.23
C PRO A 9 -9.03 -6.26 51.53
N GLU A 10 -8.60 -7.26 52.27
CA GLU A 10 -7.95 -8.46 51.75
C GLU A 10 -8.88 -9.08 50.67
N ARG A 11 -8.42 -9.13 49.46
CA ARG A 11 -9.09 -9.87 48.37
C ARG A 11 -9.11 -11.34 48.80
N SER A 12 -10.28 -11.81 49.24
CA SER A 12 -10.55 -13.22 49.43
C SER A 12 -9.97 -14.01 48.27
N ALA A 13 -9.19 -15.04 48.59
CA ALA A 13 -8.65 -15.97 47.60
C ALA A 13 -9.83 -16.66 46.89
N ALA A 14 -10.28 -16.07 45.79
CA ALA A 14 -11.33 -16.62 44.98
C ALA A 14 -10.88 -18.02 44.52
N ALA A 15 -11.69 -19.01 44.83
CA ALA A 15 -11.48 -20.39 44.40
C ALA A 15 -11.21 -20.42 42.90
N ARG A 16 -10.16 -21.15 42.48
CA ARG A 16 -9.82 -21.31 41.07
C ARG A 16 -11.10 -21.77 40.35
N PRO A 17 -11.58 -21.01 39.34
CA PRO A 17 -12.72 -21.47 38.56
C PRO A 17 -12.35 -22.80 37.91
N ALA A 18 -13.16 -23.82 38.11
CA ALA A 18 -13.03 -25.10 37.43
C ALA A 18 -13.26 -24.83 35.92
N ALA A 19 -12.19 -24.86 35.13
CA ALA A 19 -12.30 -24.63 33.71
C ALA A 19 -13.13 -25.74 33.05
N GLN A 20 -14.25 -25.41 32.43
CA GLN A 20 -15.01 -26.36 31.65
C GLN A 20 -14.29 -26.69 30.32
N PRO A 21 -14.29 -27.95 29.88
CA PRO A 21 -13.73 -28.31 28.57
C PRO A 21 -14.34 -27.45 27.46
N GLY A 22 -13.49 -26.74 26.69
CA GLY A 22 -13.94 -25.88 25.60
C GLY A 22 -14.30 -24.44 25.96
N GLU A 23 -14.35 -24.07 27.25
CA GLU A 23 -14.66 -22.70 27.69
C GLU A 23 -13.63 -21.69 27.17
N LEU A 24 -12.33 -22.00 27.24
CA LEU A 24 -11.28 -21.15 26.72
C LEU A 24 -11.44 -20.90 25.21
N ALA A 25 -11.74 -21.95 24.45
CA ALA A 25 -11.96 -21.80 23.00
C ALA A 25 -13.17 -20.90 22.68
N ALA A 26 -14.24 -20.98 23.50
CA ALA A 26 -15.41 -20.12 23.37
C ALA A 26 -15.09 -18.65 23.69
N LEU A 27 -14.31 -18.39 24.72
CA LEU A 27 -13.87 -17.06 25.12
C LEU A 27 -12.94 -16.45 24.07
N LEU A 28 -11.96 -17.20 23.56
CA LEU A 28 -11.08 -16.75 22.47
C LEU A 28 -11.88 -16.42 21.20
N LYS A 29 -12.94 -17.16 20.89
CA LYS A 29 -13.87 -16.84 19.80
C LYS A 29 -14.59 -15.49 20.03
N ARG A 30 -15.11 -15.25 21.24
CA ARG A 30 -15.77 -13.97 21.60
C ARG A 30 -14.82 -12.79 21.53
N LEU A 31 -13.56 -12.98 21.88
CA LEU A 31 -12.50 -11.97 21.77
C LEU A 31 -11.95 -11.82 20.34
N HIS A 32 -12.50 -12.54 19.36
CA HIS A 32 -12.02 -12.56 17.98
C HIS A 32 -10.54 -12.93 17.85
N LEU A 33 -10.01 -13.78 18.74
CA LEU A 33 -8.64 -14.30 18.71
C LEU A 33 -8.62 -15.63 17.94
N ALA A 34 -8.87 -15.55 16.64
CA ALA A 34 -9.11 -16.73 15.81
C ALA A 34 -7.87 -17.61 15.63
N HIS A 35 -6.69 -17.01 15.54
CA HIS A 35 -5.43 -17.74 15.41
C HIS A 35 -5.02 -18.36 16.74
N ALA A 36 -5.01 -17.58 17.82
CA ALA A 36 -4.75 -18.08 19.16
C ALA A 36 -5.67 -19.27 19.52
N ARG A 37 -6.97 -19.20 19.15
CA ARG A 37 -7.92 -20.31 19.33
C ARG A 37 -7.49 -21.61 18.64
N ARG A 38 -6.80 -21.53 17.53
CA ARG A 38 -6.33 -22.71 16.78
C ARG A 38 -5.02 -23.26 17.31
N THR A 39 -4.18 -22.38 17.86
CA THR A 39 -2.79 -22.70 18.18
C THR A 39 -2.50 -22.81 19.68
N TYR A 40 -3.43 -22.37 20.58
CA TYR A 40 -3.14 -22.33 22.02
C TYR A 40 -2.74 -23.70 22.60
N GLY A 41 -3.25 -24.81 22.06
CA GLY A 41 -2.90 -26.16 22.49
C GLY A 41 -1.41 -26.46 22.25
N GLU A 42 -0.92 -26.17 21.05
CA GLU A 42 0.49 -26.34 20.68
C GLU A 42 1.40 -25.46 21.56
N PHE A 43 0.94 -24.24 21.88
CA PHE A 43 1.68 -23.34 22.77
C PHE A 43 1.71 -23.85 24.22
N ILE A 44 0.65 -24.50 24.71
CA ILE A 44 0.63 -25.13 26.04
C ILE A 44 1.66 -26.26 26.10
N GLU A 45 1.60 -27.20 25.15
CA GLU A 45 2.53 -28.33 25.08
C GLU A 45 4.00 -27.87 25.00
N ARG A 46 4.24 -26.82 24.24
CA ARG A 46 5.57 -26.23 24.11
C ARG A 46 6.02 -25.57 25.42
N ALA A 47 5.14 -24.78 26.06
CA ALA A 47 5.43 -24.10 27.31
C ALA A 47 5.74 -25.08 28.45
N GLU A 48 5.01 -26.20 28.52
CA GLU A 48 5.28 -27.27 29.49
C GLU A 48 6.63 -27.95 29.24
N ARG A 49 6.93 -28.28 27.98
CA ARG A 49 8.19 -28.91 27.62
C ARG A 49 9.41 -28.01 27.86
N GLU A 50 9.29 -26.73 27.58
CA GLU A 50 10.36 -25.74 27.69
C GLU A 50 10.36 -25.00 29.05
N ALA A 51 9.46 -25.35 29.96
CA ALA A 51 9.28 -24.77 31.29
C ALA A 51 9.10 -23.23 31.26
N TRP A 52 8.26 -22.74 30.35
CA TRP A 52 7.98 -21.31 30.24
C TRP A 52 7.23 -20.78 31.47
N SER A 53 7.53 -19.54 31.86
CA SER A 53 6.69 -18.82 32.80
C SER A 53 5.31 -18.49 32.21
N PHE A 54 4.32 -18.23 33.05
CA PHE A 54 2.99 -17.79 32.58
C PHE A 54 3.06 -16.51 31.74
N HIS A 55 4.00 -15.61 32.06
CA HIS A 55 4.23 -14.39 31.30
C HIS A 55 4.74 -14.69 29.90
N GLU A 56 5.74 -15.56 29.77
CA GLU A 56 6.32 -15.96 28.47
C GLU A 56 5.28 -16.65 27.59
N PHE A 57 4.47 -17.53 28.17
CA PHE A 57 3.38 -18.18 27.46
C PHE A 57 2.36 -17.16 26.89
N LEU A 58 1.87 -16.26 27.74
CA LEU A 58 0.90 -15.24 27.30
C LEU A 58 1.50 -14.29 26.26
N LEU A 59 2.75 -13.89 26.43
CA LEU A 59 3.45 -13.03 25.51
C LEU A 59 3.64 -13.71 24.14
N ALA A 60 4.04 -14.98 24.12
CA ALA A 60 4.22 -15.75 22.90
C ALA A 60 2.89 -15.91 22.14
N LEU A 61 1.81 -16.29 22.85
CA LEU A 61 0.50 -16.44 22.24
C LEU A 61 -0.05 -15.11 21.68
N ALA A 62 0.13 -14.01 22.43
CA ALA A 62 -0.31 -12.68 21.97
C ALA A 62 0.49 -12.19 20.76
N ARG A 63 1.80 -12.39 20.76
CA ARG A 63 2.67 -12.05 19.61
C ARG A 63 2.28 -12.78 18.34
N GLU A 64 1.98 -14.07 18.47
CA GLU A 64 1.56 -14.90 17.34
C GLU A 64 0.22 -14.43 16.75
N GLU A 65 -0.77 -14.12 17.60
CA GLU A 65 -2.06 -13.57 17.14
C GLU A 65 -1.85 -12.22 16.41
N VAL A 66 -1.01 -11.32 16.94
CA VAL A 66 -0.72 -10.03 16.34
C VAL A 66 -0.02 -10.20 14.99
N ALA A 67 0.98 -11.08 14.91
CA ALA A 67 1.71 -11.37 13.67
C ALA A 67 0.77 -11.94 12.60
N HIS A 68 -0.06 -12.90 12.96
CA HIS A 68 -1.05 -13.50 12.04
C HIS A 68 -2.08 -12.47 11.54
N ARG A 69 -2.55 -11.58 12.40
CA ARG A 69 -3.45 -10.49 11.99
C ARG A 69 -2.79 -9.52 11.01
N ALA A 70 -1.54 -9.15 11.28
CA ALA A 70 -0.78 -8.27 10.41
C ALA A 70 -0.61 -8.92 9.02
N GLU A 71 -0.21 -10.18 8.96
CA GLU A 71 -0.07 -10.93 7.71
C GLU A 71 -1.40 -11.05 6.95
N THR A 72 -2.47 -11.46 7.63
CA THR A 72 -3.81 -11.56 7.03
C THR A 72 -4.29 -10.22 6.48
N ARG A 73 -4.01 -9.12 7.20
CA ARG A 73 -4.31 -7.77 6.74
C ARG A 73 -3.54 -7.44 5.46
N ILE A 74 -2.22 -7.68 5.43
CA ILE A 74 -1.36 -7.45 4.26
C ILE A 74 -1.91 -8.22 3.07
N GLN A 75 -2.15 -9.51 3.20
CA GLN A 75 -2.68 -10.35 2.13
C GLN A 75 -4.03 -9.84 1.59
N ARG A 76 -4.93 -9.38 2.48
CA ARG A 76 -6.20 -8.77 2.10
C ARG A 76 -6.00 -7.46 1.33
N CYS A 77 -5.09 -6.59 1.79
CA CYS A 77 -4.78 -5.33 1.12
C CYS A 77 -4.14 -5.55 -0.24
N VAL A 78 -3.21 -6.50 -0.36
CA VAL A 78 -2.57 -6.87 -1.65
C VAL A 78 -3.61 -7.35 -2.66
N ARG A 79 -4.55 -8.22 -2.25
CA ARG A 79 -5.65 -8.65 -3.15
C ARG A 79 -6.53 -7.49 -3.62
N LYS A 80 -6.80 -6.52 -2.74
CA LYS A 80 -7.60 -5.33 -3.08
C LYS A 80 -6.84 -4.32 -3.92
N ALA A 81 -5.53 -4.29 -3.83
CA ALA A 81 -4.68 -3.33 -4.53
C ALA A 81 -4.67 -3.51 -6.06
N ARG A 82 -5.08 -4.66 -6.60
CA ARG A 82 -5.16 -4.97 -8.04
C ARG A 82 -3.81 -4.84 -8.76
N PHE A 83 -2.70 -5.18 -8.09
CA PHE A 83 -1.39 -5.19 -8.75
C PHE A 83 -1.40 -6.16 -9.95
N PRO A 84 -0.84 -5.76 -11.12
CA PRO A 84 -0.73 -6.66 -12.28
C PRO A 84 0.19 -7.85 -11.96
N GLN A 85 1.24 -7.59 -11.21
CA GLN A 85 2.14 -8.56 -10.62
C GLN A 85 2.69 -7.95 -9.33
N LEU A 86 2.74 -8.72 -8.25
CA LEU A 86 3.40 -8.26 -7.04
C LEU A 86 4.91 -8.14 -7.31
N LYS A 87 5.46 -6.99 -6.97
CA LYS A 87 6.87 -6.65 -7.11
C LYS A 87 7.36 -5.99 -5.83
N THR A 88 8.58 -6.36 -5.41
CA THR A 88 9.20 -5.80 -4.22
C THR A 88 10.42 -4.94 -4.60
N VAL A 89 10.86 -4.11 -3.66
CA VAL A 89 12.05 -3.28 -3.87
C VAL A 89 13.31 -4.11 -3.88
N GLU A 90 13.31 -5.23 -3.18
CA GLU A 90 14.43 -6.18 -3.10
C GLU A 90 14.69 -6.88 -4.44
N GLU A 91 13.64 -7.07 -5.24
CA GLU A 91 13.73 -7.66 -6.59
C GLU A 91 14.18 -6.65 -7.66
N PHE A 92 14.26 -5.34 -7.32
CA PHE A 92 14.65 -4.34 -8.29
C PHE A 92 16.19 -4.25 -8.38
N ASP A 93 16.71 -4.40 -9.59
CA ASP A 93 18.17 -4.26 -9.84
C ASP A 93 18.58 -2.78 -9.91
N PHE A 94 19.13 -2.28 -8.82
CA PHE A 94 19.67 -0.94 -8.73
C PHE A 94 21.11 -0.81 -9.24
N SER A 95 21.75 -1.87 -9.70
CA SER A 95 23.17 -1.83 -10.14
C SER A 95 23.42 -0.83 -11.24
N VAL A 96 22.42 -0.66 -12.11
CA VAL A 96 22.46 0.27 -13.25
C VAL A 96 22.24 1.74 -12.84
N GLN A 97 21.61 1.99 -11.69
CA GLN A 97 21.22 3.31 -11.19
C GLN A 97 21.41 3.43 -9.67
N PRO A 98 22.64 3.48 -9.16
CA PRO A 98 22.90 3.54 -7.70
C PRO A 98 22.29 4.77 -7.03
N GLU A 99 22.27 5.92 -7.72
CA GLU A 99 21.68 7.17 -7.19
C GLU A 99 20.15 7.05 -7.02
N LEU A 100 19.49 6.33 -7.94
CA LEU A 100 18.07 6.05 -7.85
C LEU A 100 17.75 5.27 -6.56
N ARG A 101 18.58 4.29 -6.21
CA ARG A 101 18.44 3.53 -4.95
C ARG A 101 18.47 4.46 -3.74
N ARG A 102 19.46 5.33 -3.63
CA ARG A 102 19.59 6.29 -2.52
C ARG A 102 18.38 7.23 -2.45
N THR A 103 18.00 7.78 -3.60
CA THR A 103 16.88 8.70 -3.72
C THR A 103 15.55 8.09 -3.30
N LEU A 104 15.27 6.85 -3.72
CA LEU A 104 14.00 6.17 -3.43
C LEU A 104 13.97 5.60 -2.02
N LEU A 105 15.00 4.86 -1.61
CA LEU A 105 15.03 4.20 -0.30
C LEU A 105 15.00 5.21 0.86
N GLY A 106 15.63 6.37 0.69
CA GLY A 106 15.65 7.43 1.70
C GLY A 106 14.35 8.23 1.84
N SER A 107 13.35 8.05 0.95
CA SER A 107 12.22 8.99 0.94
C SER A 107 10.87 8.43 0.48
N CYS A 108 10.81 7.26 -0.16
CA CYS A 108 9.55 6.74 -0.72
C CYS A 108 9.06 5.45 -0.08
N PHE A 109 9.87 4.79 0.73
CA PHE A 109 9.55 3.50 1.33
C PHE A 109 9.21 3.58 2.83
N GLY A 110 9.41 4.73 3.46
CA GLY A 110 9.00 4.98 4.84
C GLY A 110 7.52 5.36 4.95
N PRO A 111 6.92 5.24 6.15
CA PRO A 111 5.55 5.66 6.42
C PRO A 111 5.34 7.16 6.18
N GLU A 112 6.37 7.98 6.37
CA GLU A 112 6.33 9.45 6.23
C GLU A 112 5.96 9.88 4.80
N PHE A 113 6.28 9.05 3.79
CA PHE A 113 5.89 9.32 2.41
C PHE A 113 4.37 9.38 2.26
N VAL A 114 3.69 8.45 2.93
CA VAL A 114 2.22 8.35 2.89
C VAL A 114 1.59 9.38 3.82
N ASP A 115 2.11 9.54 5.04
CA ASP A 115 1.57 10.47 6.04
C ASP A 115 1.62 11.93 5.58
N GLN A 116 2.63 12.29 4.80
CA GLN A 116 2.80 13.64 4.24
C GLN A 116 2.07 13.82 2.90
N GLY A 117 1.36 12.81 2.41
CA GLY A 117 0.64 12.86 1.13
C GLY A 117 1.55 13.20 -0.05
N ARG A 118 2.79 12.66 -0.06
CA ARG A 118 3.76 12.96 -1.13
C ARG A 118 3.41 12.21 -2.40
N ASN A 119 3.70 12.86 -3.53
CA ASN A 119 3.47 12.32 -4.86
C ASN A 119 4.79 11.96 -5.57
N LEU A 120 4.71 11.08 -6.55
CA LEU A 120 5.86 10.67 -7.35
C LEU A 120 5.46 10.43 -8.79
N ILE A 121 6.23 11.00 -9.74
CA ILE A 121 6.11 10.71 -11.15
C ILE A 121 7.38 9.96 -11.58
N LEU A 122 7.24 8.70 -11.96
CA LEU A 122 8.30 7.86 -12.50
C LEU A 122 8.29 8.00 -14.03
N THR A 123 9.34 8.60 -14.58
CA THR A 123 9.47 8.82 -16.03
C THR A 123 10.56 7.95 -16.63
N GLY A 124 10.51 7.67 -17.91
CA GLY A 124 11.55 6.94 -18.64
C GLY A 124 10.99 6.01 -19.70
N ARG A 125 11.86 5.56 -20.62
CA ARG A 125 11.48 4.64 -21.73
C ARG A 125 10.87 3.34 -21.22
N SER A 126 10.20 2.61 -22.11
CA SER A 126 9.63 1.30 -21.77
C SER A 126 10.71 0.31 -21.29
N GLY A 127 10.35 -0.63 -20.43
CA GLY A 127 11.26 -1.66 -19.91
C GLY A 127 12.19 -1.23 -18.77
N ARG A 128 12.18 0.03 -18.32
CA ARG A 128 13.09 0.53 -17.27
C ARG A 128 12.62 0.35 -15.84
N GLY A 129 11.56 -0.43 -15.61
CA GLY A 129 11.13 -0.79 -14.28
C GLY A 129 10.22 0.21 -13.56
N LYS A 130 9.63 1.20 -14.27
CA LYS A 130 8.69 2.18 -13.68
C LYS A 130 7.53 1.51 -12.94
N THR A 131 6.81 0.61 -13.62
CA THR A 131 5.68 -0.16 -13.05
C THR A 131 6.14 -1.03 -11.88
N HIS A 132 7.36 -1.62 -11.97
CA HIS A 132 7.95 -2.38 -10.87
C HIS A 132 8.10 -1.50 -9.63
N LEU A 133 8.73 -0.32 -9.75
CA LEU A 133 8.95 0.59 -8.63
C LEU A 133 7.64 1.15 -8.09
N ALA A 134 6.69 1.54 -8.94
CA ALA A 134 5.38 2.00 -8.49
C ALA A 134 4.66 0.91 -7.66
N THR A 135 4.69 -0.34 -8.14
CA THR A 135 4.14 -1.49 -7.40
C THR A 135 4.88 -1.72 -6.09
N ALA A 136 6.23 -1.69 -6.10
CA ALA A 136 7.05 -1.91 -4.91
C ALA A 136 6.82 -0.84 -3.83
N ILE A 137 6.69 0.44 -4.20
CA ILE A 137 6.36 1.54 -3.28
C ILE A 137 4.96 1.35 -2.69
N ALA A 138 3.96 1.05 -3.53
CA ALA A 138 2.60 0.81 -3.08
C ALA A 138 2.49 -0.44 -2.18
N TYR A 139 3.24 -1.50 -2.49
CA TYR A 139 3.32 -2.70 -1.64
C TYR A 139 3.99 -2.40 -0.30
N ARG A 140 5.08 -1.62 -0.29
CA ARG A 140 5.73 -1.19 0.95
C ARG A 140 4.78 -0.36 1.82
N ALA A 141 3.96 0.50 1.24
CA ALA A 141 2.92 1.21 1.96
C ALA A 141 1.92 0.23 2.63
N ILE A 142 1.53 -0.85 1.96
CA ILE A 142 0.68 -1.90 2.56
C ILE A 142 1.38 -2.56 3.75
N GLN A 143 2.67 -2.87 3.65
CA GLN A 143 3.46 -3.43 4.75
C GLN A 143 3.55 -2.46 5.94
N ASN A 144 3.66 -1.15 5.67
CA ASN A 144 3.69 -0.09 6.67
C ASN A 144 2.32 0.21 7.30
N GLY A 145 1.26 -0.48 6.90
CA GLY A 145 -0.05 -0.32 7.55
C GLY A 145 -1.09 0.43 6.74
N TYR A 146 -0.78 0.93 5.57
CA TYR A 146 -1.72 1.64 4.70
C TYR A 146 -2.46 0.69 3.76
N ASP A 147 -3.38 1.23 2.98
CA ASP A 147 -3.97 0.55 1.84
C ASP A 147 -3.50 1.22 0.54
N ALA A 148 -3.56 0.46 -0.55
CA ALA A 148 -3.14 0.94 -1.86
C ALA A 148 -4.09 0.42 -2.94
N LEU A 149 -4.14 1.16 -4.06
CA LEU A 149 -4.81 0.75 -5.28
C LEU A 149 -3.88 0.99 -6.47
N PHE A 150 -3.86 0.06 -7.38
CA PHE A 150 -3.17 0.17 -8.67
C PHE A 150 -4.19 0.17 -9.80
N SER A 151 -4.01 1.05 -10.78
CA SER A 151 -4.79 1.07 -12.02
C SER A 151 -3.92 1.60 -13.15
N THR A 152 -4.17 1.17 -14.36
CA THR A 152 -3.66 1.91 -15.53
C THR A 152 -4.49 3.18 -15.71
N ALA A 153 -3.90 4.21 -16.32
CA ALA A 153 -4.64 5.45 -16.63
C ALA A 153 -5.85 5.15 -17.52
N ALA A 154 -5.70 4.26 -18.51
CA ALA A 154 -6.80 3.86 -19.38
C ALA A 154 -7.96 3.23 -18.60
N ALA A 155 -7.68 2.24 -17.75
CA ALA A 155 -8.72 1.56 -16.96
C ALA A 155 -9.44 2.50 -15.99
N LEU A 156 -8.70 3.43 -15.36
CA LEU A 156 -9.26 4.43 -14.46
C LEU A 156 -10.19 5.39 -15.22
N ILE A 157 -9.72 5.92 -16.37
CA ILE A 157 -10.50 6.86 -17.20
C ILE A 157 -11.75 6.17 -17.72
N ASP A 158 -11.64 4.96 -18.26
CA ASP A 158 -12.79 4.22 -18.79
C ASP A 158 -13.84 3.90 -17.72
N ASP A 159 -13.41 3.47 -16.52
CA ASP A 159 -14.32 3.18 -15.41
C ASP A 159 -15.09 4.41 -14.96
N LEU A 160 -14.39 5.54 -14.78
CA LEU A 160 -15.00 6.78 -14.31
C LEU A 160 -15.84 7.48 -15.40
N SER A 161 -15.43 7.44 -16.67
CA SER A 161 -16.23 7.96 -17.78
C SER A 161 -17.53 7.17 -17.91
N ARG A 162 -17.48 5.84 -17.85
CA ARG A 162 -18.68 5.00 -17.83
C ARG A 162 -19.58 5.32 -16.64
N ALA A 163 -18.98 5.44 -15.45
CA ALA A 163 -19.73 5.80 -14.25
C ALA A 163 -20.38 7.20 -14.36
N SER A 164 -19.76 8.12 -15.08
CA SER A 164 -20.31 9.45 -15.36
C SER A 164 -21.59 9.36 -16.23
N HIS A 165 -21.53 8.58 -17.31
CA HIS A 165 -22.71 8.36 -18.18
C HIS A 165 -23.85 7.64 -17.46
N GLU A 166 -23.54 6.81 -16.47
CA GLU A 166 -24.51 6.08 -15.65
C GLU A 166 -25.02 6.90 -14.44
N GLY A 167 -24.58 8.13 -14.25
CA GLY A 167 -24.98 8.99 -13.12
C GLY A 167 -24.42 8.56 -11.75
N ARG A 168 -23.39 7.69 -11.71
CA ARG A 168 -22.78 7.17 -10.47
C ARG A 168 -21.32 7.59 -10.28
N PHE A 169 -20.89 8.65 -10.97
CA PHE A 169 -19.49 9.14 -10.95
C PHE A 169 -18.93 9.30 -9.53
N LEU A 170 -19.63 9.99 -8.63
CA LEU A 170 -19.15 10.25 -7.27
C LEU A 170 -18.94 8.95 -6.46
N ALA A 171 -19.76 7.94 -6.70
CA ALA A 171 -19.61 6.65 -6.04
C ALA A 171 -18.37 5.90 -6.56
N ALA A 172 -18.13 5.90 -7.87
CA ALA A 172 -16.96 5.30 -8.49
C ALA A 172 -15.66 6.05 -8.12
N LEU A 173 -15.70 7.39 -8.10
CA LEU A 173 -14.58 8.24 -7.72
C LEU A 173 -14.04 7.89 -6.32
N LYS A 174 -14.91 7.56 -5.37
CA LYS A 174 -14.50 7.16 -4.01
C LYS A 174 -13.54 5.98 -4.02
N ALA A 175 -13.69 5.01 -4.94
CA ALA A 175 -12.80 3.85 -5.03
C ALA A 175 -11.36 4.26 -5.33
N TYR A 176 -11.15 5.34 -6.08
CA TYR A 176 -9.83 5.87 -6.43
C TYR A 176 -9.31 6.92 -5.44
N VAL A 177 -10.18 7.56 -4.68
CA VAL A 177 -9.80 8.61 -3.72
C VAL A 177 -9.53 8.05 -2.33
N GLN A 178 -10.28 7.03 -1.88
CA GLN A 178 -10.16 6.50 -0.51
C GLN A 178 -8.82 5.82 -0.18
N PRO A 179 -8.19 4.99 -1.05
CA PRO A 179 -6.93 4.35 -0.72
C PRO A 179 -5.85 5.36 -0.36
N ALA A 180 -5.02 5.07 0.64
CA ALA A 180 -3.92 5.95 1.05
C ALA A 180 -2.93 6.21 -0.09
N VAL A 181 -2.64 5.18 -0.89
CA VAL A 181 -1.78 5.26 -2.08
C VAL A 181 -2.55 4.85 -3.33
N LEU A 182 -2.49 5.67 -4.38
CA LEU A 182 -2.98 5.32 -5.72
C LEU A 182 -1.83 5.33 -6.71
N ALA A 183 -1.55 4.19 -7.32
CA ALA A 183 -0.63 4.08 -8.45
C ALA A 183 -1.42 4.11 -9.76
N ILE A 184 -1.09 5.09 -10.63
CA ILE A 184 -1.67 5.25 -11.96
C ILE A 184 -0.56 5.00 -12.98
N ASP A 185 -0.64 3.86 -13.63
CA ASP A 185 0.38 3.38 -14.57
C ASP A 185 0.09 3.81 -16.00
N GLU A 186 1.14 4.02 -16.80
CA GLU A 186 1.09 4.30 -18.24
C GLU A 186 0.31 5.58 -18.62
N VAL A 187 0.44 6.65 -17.85
CA VAL A 187 -0.19 7.94 -18.19
C VAL A 187 0.42 8.51 -19.48
N GLY A 188 -0.46 8.90 -20.41
CA GLY A 188 -0.07 9.48 -21.71
C GLY A 188 0.40 8.47 -22.75
N TYR A 189 0.36 7.16 -22.46
CA TYR A 189 0.77 6.12 -23.42
C TYR A 189 -0.24 5.92 -24.55
N LEU A 190 -1.52 5.93 -24.21
CA LEU A 190 -2.62 5.82 -25.17
C LEU A 190 -3.27 7.18 -25.41
N SER A 191 -3.97 7.32 -26.53
CA SER A 191 -4.93 8.41 -26.72
C SER A 191 -6.23 8.00 -26.04
N TYR A 192 -6.74 8.85 -25.17
CA TYR A 192 -7.94 8.60 -24.38
C TYR A 192 -9.18 9.23 -25.04
N GLY A 193 -10.36 9.01 -24.47
CA GLY A 193 -11.58 9.71 -24.86
C GLY A 193 -11.55 11.20 -24.48
N PRO A 194 -12.49 12.00 -25.00
CA PRO A 194 -12.51 13.46 -24.83
C PRO A 194 -12.61 13.91 -23.38
N ASP A 195 -13.23 13.10 -22.50
CA ASP A 195 -13.42 13.46 -21.08
C ASP A 195 -12.22 13.06 -20.20
N ALA A 196 -11.15 12.52 -20.77
CA ALA A 196 -10.03 11.95 -20.03
C ALA A 196 -9.36 12.95 -19.09
N ALA A 197 -9.12 14.16 -19.56
CA ALA A 197 -8.50 15.22 -18.77
C ALA A 197 -9.35 15.58 -17.56
N ASN A 198 -10.66 15.79 -17.75
CA ASN A 198 -11.61 16.08 -16.69
C ASN A 198 -11.65 14.99 -15.62
N VAL A 199 -11.81 13.74 -16.06
CA VAL A 199 -11.85 12.58 -15.18
C VAL A 199 -10.58 12.46 -14.35
N LEU A 200 -9.41 12.55 -14.99
CA LEU A 200 -8.13 12.46 -14.29
C LEU A 200 -7.92 13.64 -13.33
N TYR A 201 -8.30 14.86 -13.75
CA TYR A 201 -8.25 16.03 -12.89
C TYR A 201 -9.10 15.87 -11.64
N HIS A 202 -10.32 15.35 -11.74
CA HIS A 202 -11.18 15.08 -10.57
C HIS A 202 -10.51 14.14 -9.56
N VAL A 203 -9.87 13.06 -10.04
CA VAL A 203 -9.14 12.13 -9.16
C VAL A 203 -7.97 12.82 -8.49
N VAL A 204 -7.12 13.51 -9.27
CA VAL A 204 -5.91 14.18 -8.77
C VAL A 204 -6.28 15.26 -7.77
N ASN A 205 -7.21 16.14 -8.14
CA ASN A 205 -7.64 17.23 -7.27
C ASN A 205 -8.21 16.72 -5.94
N ALA A 206 -9.13 15.73 -5.97
CA ALA A 206 -9.71 15.17 -4.76
C ALA A 206 -8.65 14.53 -3.84
N ARG A 207 -7.63 13.88 -4.42
CA ARG A 207 -6.54 13.27 -3.64
C ARG A 207 -5.58 14.31 -3.08
N CYS A 208 -5.23 15.34 -3.84
CA CYS A 208 -4.38 16.43 -3.36
C CYS A 208 -5.03 17.19 -2.20
N VAL A 209 -6.34 17.51 -2.29
CA VAL A 209 -7.10 18.13 -1.21
C VAL A 209 -7.10 17.26 0.06
N GLN A 210 -7.20 15.92 -0.08
CA GLN A 210 -7.17 14.98 1.03
C GLN A 210 -5.75 14.57 1.45
N GLN A 211 -4.72 15.14 0.85
CA GLN A 211 -3.31 14.81 1.12
C GLN A 211 -3.01 13.32 0.98
N ARG A 212 -3.52 12.68 -0.07
CA ARG A 212 -3.31 11.25 -0.35
C ARG A 212 -2.30 11.05 -1.47
N CYS A 213 -1.41 10.07 -1.30
CA CYS A 213 -0.31 9.81 -2.22
C CYS A 213 -0.75 9.39 -3.61
N LEU A 214 -0.11 9.98 -4.62
CA LEU A 214 -0.21 9.61 -6.02
C LEU A 214 1.15 9.12 -6.53
N LEU A 215 1.15 7.97 -7.18
CA LEU A 215 2.28 7.44 -7.93
C LEU A 215 1.90 7.38 -9.40
N PHE A 216 2.61 8.11 -10.24
CA PHE A 216 2.42 8.06 -11.68
C PHE A 216 3.58 7.38 -12.36
N THR A 217 3.30 6.61 -13.41
CA THR A 217 4.33 6.19 -14.34
C THR A 217 4.00 6.69 -15.75
N THR A 218 5.00 7.10 -16.48
CA THR A 218 4.87 7.55 -17.86
C THR A 218 6.14 7.29 -18.67
N ASN A 219 5.99 6.98 -19.95
CA ASN A 219 7.08 6.93 -20.91
C ASN A 219 7.10 8.16 -21.83
N LYS A 220 6.13 9.07 -21.66
CA LYS A 220 6.03 10.31 -22.41
C LYS A 220 6.59 11.48 -21.60
N PRO A 221 7.19 12.47 -22.23
CA PRO A 221 7.46 13.75 -21.60
C PRO A 221 6.17 14.36 -21.04
N LEU A 222 6.24 15.01 -19.88
CA LEU A 222 5.04 15.60 -19.25
C LEU A 222 4.37 16.65 -20.16
N LYS A 223 5.14 17.39 -20.93
CA LYS A 223 4.61 18.35 -21.93
C LYS A 223 3.69 17.73 -22.99
N ASP A 224 3.82 16.42 -23.23
CA ASP A 224 3.03 15.71 -24.22
C ASP A 224 1.72 15.14 -23.65
N TRP A 225 1.48 15.31 -22.33
CA TRP A 225 0.24 14.83 -21.69
C TRP A 225 -0.99 15.56 -22.23
N GLY A 226 -0.88 16.86 -22.55
CA GLY A 226 -1.96 17.64 -23.16
C GLY A 226 -2.49 17.02 -24.44
N ALA A 227 -1.59 16.57 -25.33
CA ALA A 227 -1.98 15.87 -26.55
C ALA A 227 -2.66 14.52 -26.29
N ALA A 228 -2.19 13.75 -25.30
CA ALA A 228 -2.76 12.46 -24.95
C ALA A 228 -4.13 12.56 -24.26
N LEU A 229 -4.32 13.61 -23.46
CA LEU A 229 -5.54 13.89 -22.70
C LEU A 229 -6.53 14.79 -23.46
N HIS A 230 -6.17 15.30 -24.64
CA HIS A 230 -6.94 16.23 -25.46
C HIS A 230 -7.26 17.59 -24.81
N ASP A 231 -6.48 17.96 -23.78
CA ASP A 231 -6.64 19.23 -23.07
C ASP A 231 -5.31 19.62 -22.43
N TYR A 232 -4.69 20.66 -22.95
CA TYR A 232 -3.38 21.13 -22.49
C TYR A 232 -3.46 21.85 -21.15
N ASP A 233 -4.52 22.64 -20.93
CA ASP A 233 -4.69 23.43 -19.72
C ASP A 233 -4.96 22.51 -18.52
N LEU A 234 -5.84 21.52 -18.66
CA LEU A 234 -6.09 20.54 -17.62
C LEU A 234 -4.89 19.63 -17.39
N ALA A 235 -4.14 19.24 -18.43
CA ALA A 235 -2.93 18.45 -18.27
C ALA A 235 -1.87 19.21 -17.45
N GLU A 236 -1.67 20.51 -17.73
CA GLU A 236 -0.78 21.36 -16.95
C GLU A 236 -1.26 21.48 -15.50
N ALA A 237 -2.54 21.73 -15.28
CA ALA A 237 -3.13 21.79 -13.93
C ALA A 237 -2.98 20.47 -13.15
N ILE A 238 -3.09 19.30 -13.82
CA ILE A 238 -2.84 18.00 -13.21
C ILE A 238 -1.38 17.88 -12.77
N ILE A 239 -0.44 18.23 -13.64
CA ILE A 239 0.99 18.14 -13.37
C ILE A 239 1.37 19.07 -12.21
N ASP A 240 0.91 20.30 -12.23
CA ASP A 240 1.15 21.29 -11.18
C ASP A 240 0.66 20.81 -9.82
N ARG A 241 -0.59 20.32 -9.75
CA ARG A 241 -1.17 19.73 -8.53
C ARG A 241 -0.36 18.56 -7.99
N VAL A 242 0.11 17.68 -8.87
CA VAL A 242 0.91 16.51 -8.44
C VAL A 242 2.27 16.96 -7.92
N LEU A 243 2.90 17.95 -8.56
CA LEU A 243 4.23 18.44 -8.22
C LEU A 243 4.25 19.38 -7.00
N GLU A 244 3.12 19.97 -6.61
CA GLU A 244 3.01 20.77 -5.38
C GLU A 244 3.59 20.03 -4.15
N ARG A 245 3.36 18.71 -4.06
CA ARG A 245 3.90 17.82 -3.01
C ARG A 245 4.67 16.63 -3.58
N GLY A 246 5.08 16.72 -4.82
CA GLY A 246 5.66 15.63 -5.56
C GLY A 246 7.02 15.92 -6.14
N ARG A 247 7.56 14.90 -6.77
CA ARG A 247 8.78 15.01 -7.54
C ARG A 247 8.74 14.08 -8.74
N ILE A 248 9.56 14.41 -9.72
CA ILE A 248 9.82 13.58 -10.89
C ILE A 248 11.09 12.77 -10.62
N VAL A 249 11.03 11.49 -10.91
CA VAL A 249 12.19 10.58 -10.84
C VAL A 249 12.36 9.92 -12.20
N PRO A 250 13.38 10.33 -12.95
CA PRO A 250 13.70 9.71 -14.24
C PRO A 250 14.37 8.35 -14.02
N LEU A 251 13.92 7.34 -14.75
CA LEU A 251 14.56 6.04 -14.84
C LEU A 251 15.33 5.96 -16.16
N GLU A 252 16.64 5.89 -16.06
CA GLU A 252 17.56 5.80 -17.20
C GLU A 252 18.14 4.38 -17.32
N GLY A 253 19.06 4.14 -18.25
CA GLY A 253 19.73 2.84 -18.44
C GLY A 253 19.05 1.89 -19.43
N PRO A 254 19.52 0.65 -19.58
CA PRO A 254 19.00 -0.33 -20.52
C PRO A 254 17.61 -0.85 -20.12
N SER A 255 16.94 -1.50 -21.07
CA SER A 255 15.67 -2.19 -20.78
C SER A 255 15.91 -3.44 -19.96
N MET A 256 15.28 -3.53 -18.77
CA MET A 256 15.32 -4.74 -17.94
C MET A 256 14.58 -5.94 -18.56
N ARG A 257 13.68 -5.69 -19.54
CA ARG A 257 12.93 -6.75 -20.23
C ARG A 257 13.75 -7.48 -21.27
N THR A 258 14.70 -6.77 -21.91
CA THR A 258 15.51 -7.29 -23.02
C THR A 258 16.96 -7.48 -22.66
N ARG A 259 17.34 -7.31 -21.40
CA ARG A 259 18.73 -7.43 -20.92
C ARG A 259 19.37 -8.79 -21.22
N HIS A 260 18.57 -9.86 -21.23
CA HIS A 260 19.04 -11.20 -21.61
C HIS A 260 19.31 -11.36 -23.13
N LEU A 261 18.96 -10.35 -23.93
CA LEU A 261 19.17 -10.31 -25.37
C LEU A 261 20.36 -9.39 -25.74
N GLU A 262 21.26 -9.09 -24.79
CA GLU A 262 22.45 -8.28 -25.04
C GLU A 262 23.27 -8.92 -26.18
N GLY A 263 23.37 -8.21 -27.32
CA GLY A 263 24.03 -8.70 -28.55
C GLY A 263 23.12 -8.74 -29.79
N ILE A 264 21.81 -8.54 -29.64
CA ILE A 264 20.88 -8.42 -30.76
C ILE A 264 20.55 -6.95 -30.98
N ASP A 265 21.05 -6.40 -32.06
CA ASP A 265 20.79 -5.01 -32.48
C ASP A 265 19.34 -4.86 -32.97
N TYR A 266 18.48 -4.27 -32.12
CA TYR A 266 17.06 -3.98 -32.43
C TYR A 266 16.85 -2.56 -32.96
N GLU A 267 17.91 -1.81 -33.26
CA GLU A 267 17.83 -0.52 -33.93
C GLU A 267 17.79 -0.73 -35.46
N ARG A 268 16.65 -1.15 -35.97
CA ARG A 268 16.27 -0.98 -37.38
C ARG A 268 14.85 -0.47 -37.50
#